data_8922a379f3845f3106c2fd7471bf30dc
#
_entry.id   8922a379f3845f3106c2fd7471bf30dc
#
_cell.length_a   1.000
_cell.length_b   1.000
_cell.length_c   1.000
_cell.angle_alpha   90.00
_cell.angle_beta   90.00
_cell.angle_gamma   90.00
#
_symmetry.space_group_name_H-M   'P 1'
#
loop_
_entity.id
_entity.type
_entity.pdbx_description
1 polymer ?
#
loop_
_entity_poly.entity_id
_entity_poly.type
_entity_poly.pdbx_seq_one_letter_code
_entity_poly.pdbx_strand_id
1 'polypeptide(L)'
;MRNVSIHPLNESPIIESGFLQPLINLLSFKDNEEVQCHAISTLRNLAASSEKNKLAIVKAGAVHSIKELVLDVPTNVQSEMTACVAVLALSDDLKGQLLEMGICEVLIPLTNSPSSEVQGNSAAALGNLSSKG
;
A
#
# COMPACT_ATOMS: atom_id res chain seq x y z
N MET A 1 3.10 -21.74 -27.51
CA MET A 1 3.11 -21.38 -27.19
C MET A 1 3.24 -21.25 -26.64
N ARG A 2 3.52 -21.08 -26.67
CA ARG A 2 3.63 -20.66 -26.33
C ARG A 2 3.70 -20.24 -25.55
N ASN A 3 3.97 -20.04 -25.31
CA ASN A 3 4.00 -19.53 -24.62
C ASN A 3 4.02 -18.90 -24.07
N VAL A 4 3.99 -18.66 -24.34
CA VAL A 4 3.94 -17.86 -23.85
C VAL A 4 3.76 -17.44 -22.93
N SER A 5 4.07 -17.48 -22.82
CA SER A 5 4.08 -17.09 -21.91
C SER A 5 3.75 -16.73 -21.19
N ILE A 6 3.78 -16.60 -21.42
CA ILE A 6 3.44 -16.17 -20.57
C ILE A 6 3.60 -15.68 -19.34
N HIS A 7 4.06 -15.20 -18.92
CA HIS A 7 4.44 -14.86 -17.67
C HIS A 7 4.21 -13.44 -17.27
N PRO A 8 4.90 -12.47 -17.64
CA PRO A 8 4.67 -11.06 -17.30
C PRO A 8 3.32 -10.57 -17.76
N LEU A 9 2.83 -11.14 -18.78
CA LEU A 9 1.52 -10.78 -19.30
C LEU A 9 0.41 -11.15 -18.33
N ASN A 10 0.64 -12.18 -17.55
CA ASN A 10 -0.37 -12.65 -16.61
C ASN A 10 -0.58 -11.68 -15.46
N GLU A 11 0.44 -10.92 -15.14
CA GLU A 11 0.32 -9.98 -14.04
C GLU A 11 -0.65 -8.87 -14.35
N SER A 12 -0.66 -8.40 -15.58
CA SER A 12 -1.52 -7.29 -15.96
C SER A 12 -3.00 -7.58 -15.72
N PRO A 13 -3.53 -8.72 -16.16
CA PRO A 13 -4.94 -9.00 -15.88
C PRO A 13 -5.24 -9.13 -14.39
N ILE A 14 -4.29 -9.65 -13.63
CA ILE A 14 -4.50 -9.85 -12.20
C ILE A 14 -4.70 -8.51 -11.50
N ILE A 15 -4.07 -7.48 -12.00
CA ILE A 15 -4.06 -6.17 -11.36
C ILE A 15 -5.28 -5.33 -11.72
N GLU A 16 -6.14 -5.83 -12.54
CA GLU A 16 -7.35 -5.08 -12.87
C GLU A 16 -8.20 -4.86 -11.63
N SER A 17 -8.99 -3.78 -11.66
CA SER A 17 -9.70 -3.33 -10.50
C SER A 17 -10.58 -4.40 -9.86
N GLY A 18 -11.10 -5.30 -10.64
CA GLY A 18 -11.93 -6.37 -10.11
C GLY A 18 -11.20 -7.28 -9.14
N PHE A 19 -9.90 -7.45 -9.34
CA PHE A 19 -9.08 -8.25 -8.45
C PHE A 19 -8.72 -7.50 -7.18
N LEU A 20 -8.45 -6.21 -7.33
CA LEU A 20 -7.97 -5.41 -6.18
C LEU A 20 -9.08 -5.07 -5.19
N GLN A 21 -10.29 -4.86 -5.68
CA GLN A 21 -11.38 -4.48 -4.79
C GLN A 21 -11.62 -5.47 -3.65
N PRO A 22 -11.68 -6.77 -3.91
CA PRO A 22 -11.84 -7.71 -2.79
C PRO A 22 -10.74 -7.60 -1.76
N LEU A 23 -9.50 -7.42 -2.21
CA LEU A 23 -8.38 -7.26 -1.27
C LEU A 23 -8.54 -6.01 -0.42
N ILE A 24 -8.91 -4.92 -1.07
CA ILE A 24 -9.09 -3.65 -0.37
C ILE A 24 -10.23 -3.76 0.64
N ASN A 25 -11.31 -4.44 0.26
CA ASN A 25 -12.43 -4.64 1.16
C ASN A 25 -12.04 -5.42 2.40
N LEU A 26 -11.11 -6.37 2.26
CA LEU A 26 -10.66 -7.16 3.40
C LEU A 26 -9.93 -6.31 4.43
N LEU A 27 -9.39 -5.17 4.03
CA LEU A 27 -8.71 -4.28 4.97
C LEU A 27 -9.67 -3.76 6.04
N SER A 28 -10.96 -3.74 5.75
CA SER A 28 -11.96 -3.25 6.69
C SER A 28 -12.42 -4.29 7.70
N PHE A 29 -11.93 -5.51 7.60
CA PHE A 29 -12.32 -6.58 8.51
C PHE A 29 -11.60 -6.45 9.84
N LYS A 30 -12.03 -5.49 10.65
CA LYS A 30 -11.32 -5.16 11.89
C LYS A 30 -11.29 -6.29 12.90
N ASP A 31 -12.23 -7.21 12.81
CA ASP A 31 -12.29 -8.34 13.74
C ASP A 31 -11.32 -9.45 13.39
N ASN A 32 -10.63 -9.34 12.26
CA ASN A 32 -9.74 -10.40 11.83
C ASN A 32 -8.41 -9.83 11.36
N GLU A 33 -7.48 -9.75 12.28
CA GLU A 33 -6.16 -9.21 12.01
C GLU A 33 -5.43 -9.99 10.92
N GLU A 34 -5.57 -11.31 10.92
CA GLU A 34 -4.90 -12.15 9.92
C GLU A 34 -5.35 -11.81 8.51
N VAL A 35 -6.66 -11.62 8.35
CA VAL A 35 -7.21 -11.27 7.04
C VAL A 35 -6.69 -9.91 6.60
N GLN A 36 -6.69 -8.95 7.51
CA GLN A 36 -6.18 -7.62 7.19
C GLN A 36 -4.70 -7.68 6.79
N CYS A 37 -3.90 -8.39 7.58
CA CYS A 37 -2.48 -8.53 7.29
C CYS A 37 -2.24 -9.18 5.95
N HIS A 38 -2.96 -10.25 5.68
CA HIS A 38 -2.80 -10.96 4.42
C HIS A 38 -3.13 -10.07 3.23
N ALA A 39 -4.24 -9.35 3.33
CA ALA A 39 -4.68 -8.48 2.24
C ALA A 39 -3.68 -7.36 1.98
N ILE A 40 -3.24 -6.69 3.05
CA ILE A 40 -2.33 -5.56 2.86
C ILE A 40 -0.93 -6.03 2.44
N SER A 41 -0.51 -7.19 2.92
CA SER A 41 0.76 -7.75 2.52
C SER A 41 0.75 -8.10 1.03
N THR A 42 -0.37 -8.64 0.56
CA THR A 42 -0.54 -8.93 -0.87
C THR A 42 -0.47 -7.64 -1.69
N LEU A 43 -1.16 -6.60 -1.24
CA LEU A 43 -1.13 -5.32 -1.94
C LEU A 43 0.28 -4.75 -1.96
N ARG A 44 1.01 -4.85 -0.86
CA ARG A 44 2.38 -4.37 -0.78
C ARG A 44 3.28 -5.11 -1.77
N ASN A 45 3.14 -6.42 -1.82
CA ASN A 45 3.95 -7.22 -2.74
C ASN A 45 3.63 -6.90 -4.19
N LEU A 46 2.36 -6.70 -4.50
CA LEU A 46 1.96 -6.31 -5.85
C LEU A 46 2.53 -4.94 -6.20
N ALA A 47 2.48 -4.02 -5.25
CA ALA A 47 3.02 -2.68 -5.49
C ALA A 47 4.52 -2.73 -5.75
N ALA A 48 5.22 -3.59 -5.04
CA ALA A 48 6.66 -3.71 -5.20
C ALA A 48 7.05 -4.35 -6.53
N SER A 49 6.12 -5.07 -7.16
CA SER A 49 6.41 -5.80 -8.39
C SER A 49 6.60 -4.91 -9.61
N SER A 50 5.82 -3.84 -9.71
CA SER A 50 5.91 -3.00 -10.90
C SER A 50 5.25 -1.65 -10.67
N GLU A 51 5.63 -0.71 -11.52
CA GLU A 51 5.04 0.63 -11.49
C GLU A 51 3.55 0.58 -11.85
N LYS A 52 3.20 -0.25 -12.81
CA LYS A 52 1.81 -0.43 -13.20
C LYS A 52 0.93 -0.84 -12.03
N ASN A 53 1.45 -1.77 -11.22
CA ASN A 53 0.72 -2.24 -10.06
C ASN A 53 0.52 -1.13 -9.04
N LYS A 54 1.55 -0.31 -8.84
CA LYS A 54 1.43 0.84 -7.93
C LYS A 54 0.30 1.75 -8.35
N LEU A 55 0.25 2.08 -9.63
CA LEU A 55 -0.78 2.98 -10.16
C LEU A 55 -2.17 2.37 -9.99
N ALA A 56 -2.29 1.07 -10.29
CA ALA A 56 -3.58 0.39 -10.18
C ALA A 56 -4.08 0.35 -8.75
N ILE A 57 -3.18 0.11 -7.81
CA ILE A 57 -3.54 0.03 -6.39
C ILE A 57 -4.06 1.37 -5.89
N VAL A 58 -3.38 2.45 -6.23
CA VAL A 58 -3.83 3.77 -5.82
C VAL A 58 -5.15 4.11 -6.48
N LYS A 59 -5.28 3.80 -7.76
CA LYS A 59 -6.51 4.07 -8.49
C LYS A 59 -7.70 3.32 -7.92
N ALA A 60 -7.46 2.13 -7.41
CA ALA A 60 -8.52 1.31 -6.82
C ALA A 60 -8.98 1.81 -5.45
N GLY A 61 -8.27 2.76 -4.86
CA GLY A 61 -8.68 3.34 -3.59
C GLY A 61 -8.02 2.74 -2.36
N ALA A 62 -6.96 1.96 -2.55
CA ALA A 62 -6.29 1.32 -1.41
C ALA A 62 -5.72 2.34 -0.42
N VAL A 63 -5.16 3.43 -0.93
CA VAL A 63 -4.56 4.45 -0.06
C VAL A 63 -5.62 5.12 0.80
N HIS A 64 -6.78 5.36 0.23
CA HIS A 64 -7.89 5.95 0.97
C HIS A 64 -8.27 5.05 2.16
N SER A 65 -8.37 3.75 1.90
CA SER A 65 -8.69 2.78 2.95
C SER A 65 -7.59 2.74 4.01
N ILE A 66 -6.34 2.76 3.57
CA ILE A 66 -5.21 2.75 4.50
C ILE A 66 -5.26 3.99 5.39
N LYS A 67 -5.52 5.15 4.79
CA LYS A 67 -5.57 6.40 5.55
C LYS A 67 -6.64 6.34 6.63
N GLU A 68 -7.78 5.74 6.32
CA GLU A 68 -8.86 5.66 7.28
C GLU A 68 -8.63 4.63 8.37
N LEU A 69 -7.89 3.58 8.06
CA LEU A 69 -7.78 2.45 8.97
C LEU A 69 -6.48 2.37 9.75
N VAL A 70 -5.41 2.95 9.21
CA VAL A 70 -4.07 2.68 9.72
C VAL A 70 -3.89 3.05 11.20
N LEU A 71 -4.60 4.05 11.67
CA LEU A 71 -4.50 4.46 13.06
C LEU A 71 -5.31 3.58 14.01
N ASP A 72 -6.24 2.80 13.45
CA ASP A 72 -7.17 1.99 14.23
C ASP A 72 -6.84 0.49 14.21
N VAL A 73 -5.84 0.09 13.45
CA VAL A 73 -5.54 -1.33 13.31
C VAL A 73 -4.40 -1.73 14.23
N PRO A 74 -4.26 -3.05 14.48
CA PRO A 74 -3.14 -3.52 15.32
C PRO A 74 -1.80 -3.20 14.70
N THR A 75 -0.77 -3.23 15.52
CA THR A 75 0.59 -2.87 15.11
C THR A 75 1.07 -3.67 13.91
N ASN A 76 0.77 -4.96 13.87
CA ASN A 76 1.17 -5.80 12.72
C ASN A 76 0.59 -5.28 11.42
N VAL A 77 -0.68 -4.90 11.45
CA VAL A 77 -1.33 -4.37 10.27
C VAL A 77 -0.80 -2.99 9.93
N GLN A 78 -0.58 -2.16 10.96
CA GLN A 78 0.01 -0.85 10.75
C GLN A 78 1.36 -0.94 10.04
N SER A 79 2.17 -1.90 10.47
CA SER A 79 3.49 -2.09 9.88
C SER A 79 3.37 -2.38 8.39
N GLU A 80 2.45 -3.27 8.02
CA GLU A 80 2.27 -3.61 6.61
C GLU A 80 1.67 -2.45 5.82
N MET A 81 0.73 -1.73 6.43
CA MET A 81 0.12 -0.59 5.74
C MET A 81 1.14 0.52 5.48
N THR A 82 1.97 0.82 6.48
CA THR A 82 2.98 1.86 6.30
C THR A 82 4.04 1.42 5.29
N ALA A 83 4.38 0.12 5.30
CA ALA A 83 5.31 -0.40 4.30
C ALA A 83 4.74 -0.28 2.90
N CYS A 84 3.45 -0.56 2.74
CA CYS A 84 2.78 -0.42 1.45
C CYS A 84 2.83 1.03 0.96
N VAL A 85 2.54 1.98 1.84
CA VAL A 85 2.62 3.38 1.47
C VAL A 85 4.03 3.78 1.07
N ALA A 86 5.03 3.28 1.81
CA ALA A 86 6.42 3.58 1.48
C ALA A 86 6.77 3.08 0.09
N VAL A 87 6.29 1.89 -0.27
CA VAL A 87 6.53 1.33 -1.60
C VAL A 87 5.83 2.17 -2.68
N LEU A 88 4.58 2.54 -2.42
CA LEU A 88 3.84 3.37 -3.37
C LEU A 88 4.52 4.72 -3.57
N ALA A 89 5.10 5.26 -2.51
CA ALA A 89 5.74 6.56 -2.56
C ALA A 89 7.06 6.56 -3.34
N LEU A 90 7.52 5.39 -3.76
CA LEU A 90 8.70 5.32 -4.63
C LEU A 90 8.37 5.79 -6.04
N SER A 91 7.09 5.79 -6.40
CA SER A 91 6.67 6.22 -7.73
C SER A 91 6.58 7.74 -7.78
N ASP A 92 7.35 8.35 -8.67
CA ASP A 92 7.31 9.80 -8.84
C ASP A 92 5.93 10.26 -9.30
N ASP A 93 5.26 9.43 -10.08
CA ASP A 93 3.93 9.77 -10.59
C ASP A 93 2.88 9.81 -9.48
N LEU A 94 3.11 9.06 -8.41
CA LEU A 94 2.12 8.96 -7.35
C LEU A 94 2.36 9.91 -6.18
N LYS A 95 3.57 10.45 -6.07
CA LYS A 95 3.91 11.28 -4.92
C LYS A 95 2.95 12.44 -4.75
N GLY A 96 2.65 13.15 -5.84
CA GLY A 96 1.73 14.27 -5.78
C GLY A 96 0.35 13.85 -5.33
N GLN A 97 -0.14 12.73 -5.87
CA GLN A 97 -1.46 12.22 -5.48
C GLN A 97 -1.51 11.84 -4.02
N LEU A 98 -0.48 11.15 -3.55
CA LEU A 98 -0.42 10.74 -2.14
C LEU A 98 -0.41 11.95 -1.22
N LEU A 99 0.33 12.99 -1.60
CA LEU A 99 0.36 14.21 -0.80
C LEU A 99 -0.99 14.90 -0.80
N GLU A 100 -1.65 14.94 -1.93
CA GLU A 100 -2.97 15.56 -2.03
C GLU A 100 -4.02 14.80 -1.22
N MET A 101 -3.86 13.51 -1.10
CA MET A 101 -4.78 12.69 -0.32
C MET A 101 -4.59 12.89 1.19
N GLY A 102 -3.52 13.58 1.58
CA GLY A 102 -3.27 13.83 2.98
C GLY A 102 -2.71 12.63 3.73
N ILE A 103 -2.05 11.73 3.02
CA ILE A 103 -1.51 10.52 3.67
C ILE A 103 -0.49 10.88 4.76
N CYS A 104 0.16 12.03 4.63
CA CYS A 104 1.13 12.46 5.64
C CYS A 104 0.47 12.67 7.00
N GLU A 105 -0.80 13.03 7.02
CA GLU A 105 -1.52 13.26 8.27
C GLU A 105 -1.52 12.04 9.17
N VAL A 106 -1.56 10.85 8.59
CA VAL A 106 -1.53 9.63 9.38
C VAL A 106 -0.10 9.10 9.56
N LEU A 107 0.80 9.45 8.63
CA LEU A 107 2.19 8.98 8.74
C LEU A 107 2.95 9.71 9.84
N ILE A 108 2.72 11.00 9.99
CA ILE A 108 3.46 11.79 10.97
C ILE A 108 3.29 11.26 12.40
N PRO A 109 2.07 11.03 12.87
CA PRO A 109 1.93 10.46 14.22
C PRO A 109 2.54 9.07 14.33
N LEU A 110 2.57 8.31 13.25
CA LEU A 110 3.11 6.96 13.30
C LEU A 110 4.63 6.94 13.40
N THR A 111 5.31 8.03 13.08
CA THR A 111 6.74 8.10 13.30
C THR A 111 7.11 8.08 14.77
N ASN A 112 6.12 8.26 15.64
CA ASN A 112 6.31 8.17 17.09
C ASN A 112 5.78 6.87 17.66
N SER A 113 5.48 5.91 16.82
CA SER A 113 4.96 4.62 17.27
C SER A 113 5.97 3.90 18.16
N PRO A 114 5.51 3.16 19.17
CA PRO A 114 6.41 2.33 19.97
C PRO A 114 6.99 1.17 19.16
N SER A 115 6.39 0.82 18.03
CA SER A 115 6.93 -0.22 17.14
C SER A 115 8.02 0.37 16.26
N SER A 116 9.23 -0.19 16.33
CA SER A 116 10.32 0.29 15.49
C SER A 116 10.03 0.08 14.00
N GLU A 117 9.28 -0.98 13.66
CA GLU A 117 8.91 -1.21 12.27
C GLU A 117 7.97 -0.13 11.75
N VAL A 118 6.95 0.20 12.54
CA VAL A 118 6.00 1.23 12.14
C VAL A 118 6.72 2.58 12.04
N GLN A 119 7.58 2.89 13.02
CA GLN A 119 8.38 4.11 12.97
C GLN A 119 9.20 4.19 11.68
N GLY A 120 9.94 3.12 11.41
CA GLY A 120 10.82 3.09 10.26
C GLY A 120 10.07 3.18 8.95
N ASN A 121 8.98 2.44 8.83
CA ASN A 121 8.18 2.45 7.61
C ASN A 121 7.54 3.81 7.38
N SER A 122 7.04 4.43 8.46
CA SER A 122 6.41 5.74 8.35
C SER A 122 7.43 6.79 7.94
N ALA A 123 8.61 6.76 8.55
CA ALA A 123 9.68 7.69 8.21
C ALA A 123 10.13 7.48 6.78
N ALA A 124 10.23 6.22 6.34
CA ALA A 124 10.61 5.92 4.96
C ALA A 124 9.58 6.46 3.99
N ALA A 125 8.29 6.26 4.30
CA ALA A 125 7.23 6.77 3.44
C ALA A 125 7.29 8.28 3.32
N LEU A 126 7.47 8.97 4.45
CA LEU A 126 7.57 10.42 4.44
C LEU A 126 8.78 10.89 3.66
N GLY A 127 9.90 10.19 3.84
CA GLY A 127 11.12 10.52 3.11
C GLY A 127 10.95 10.37 1.62
N ASN A 128 10.31 9.26 1.21
CA ASN A 128 10.05 9.02 -0.20
C ASN A 128 9.13 10.09 -0.78
N LEU A 129 8.12 10.49 -0.02
CA LEU A 129 7.19 11.52 -0.47
C LEU A 129 7.84 12.89 -0.59
N SER A 130 8.85 13.13 0.26
CA SER A 130 9.54 14.42 0.26
C SER A 130 10.61 14.51 -0.82
N SER A 131 11.10 13.36 -1.30
CA SER A 131 12.19 13.40 -2.27
C SER A 131 11.67 13.86 -3.62
N LYS A 132 12.52 14.52 -4.35
CA LYS A 132 12.18 14.96 -5.69
C LYS A 132 12.68 13.94 -6.68
N GLY A 133 11.77 13.51 -7.51
CA GLY A 133 12.06 12.44 -8.44
C GLY A 133 13.22 12.64 -9.34
#